data_cffc1b284f2074a363f5f95d0859b8b5
#
_entry.id   cffc1b284f2074a363f5f95d0859b8b5
#
_cell.length_a   1.000
_cell.length_b   1.000
_cell.length_c   1.000
_cell.angle_alpha   90.00
_cell.angle_beta   90.00
_cell.angle_gamma   90.00
#
_symmetry.space_group_name_H-M   'P 1'
#
loop_
_entity.id
_entity.type
_entity.pdbx_description
1 polymer ?
#
loop_
_entity_poly.entity_id
_entity_poly.type
_entity_poly.pdbx_seq_one_letter_code
_entity_poly.pdbx_strand_id
1 'polypeptide(L)'
;MVGGLAWAGPGHGEGPSGGGDGQHGSSGLDFALEPKGLGQGGKFQFSIDGPAVNYFSQFLGDGFHVESSTDLKHWTEVELLKATKEETVFQDEGDSGSSRFYRVRYAGEPSTWGIIRDRILGLNCAGCHSEGTSFAKQSKLVLTPDVAYEQLVNRKPANTYALEDGLELVGTKGLASVGKSFLWEKINAAEQQHFYDDHPGYGSIMPLGTDPLTDGELKFILHWILEGAPEHGTVARVSDLADTQRYSPPPFKALDKPKNGIQLHVEPFDVPPNFEREFFMYKNLNNRSPIYVNRVQIEMRPGSHHFIGYLLDSSRPLFSLAKRLFVPNRIRDLHLPNGDDDPLVLASMNYHNFFAGTQTPRFDYEFPKGVALRLPANTGLDLNTHYVNRGEEAFEGEVYMNLHTIEKADVEHEAKIINFNSTDIELPPNKITTLTRDFRATEKMNIFQLFSHSHEKTVEFRVEIAGGNRDGELLYISYDWEHPPVMKFDPPLVVKRGETIRLKATYDNWTDETVTFGLRSTDEMMILFGAYYAD
;
A
#
# COMPACT_ATOMS: atom_id res chain seq x y z
N MET A 1 -3.88 -11.18 -35.67
CA MET A 1 -2.71 -11.96 -36.08
C MET A 1 -1.53 -11.03 -36.25
N VAL A 2 -0.61 -11.05 -35.34
CA VAL A 2 0.69 -10.39 -35.48
C VAL A 2 1.72 -11.48 -35.37
N GLY A 3 2.44 -11.72 -36.44
CA GLY A 3 3.51 -12.67 -36.48
C GLY A 3 4.78 -11.98 -36.96
N GLY A 4 5.88 -12.10 -36.20
CA GLY A 4 7.20 -11.93 -36.78
C GLY A 4 7.47 -13.07 -37.76
N LEU A 5 8.16 -12.79 -38.84
CA LEU A 5 8.61 -13.79 -39.83
C LEU A 5 10.11 -14.01 -39.64
N ALA A 6 10.53 -15.26 -39.40
CA ALA A 6 11.94 -15.67 -39.41
C ALA A 6 12.18 -16.64 -40.59
N TRP A 7 13.34 -16.56 -41.22
CA TRP A 7 13.73 -17.39 -42.36
C TRP A 7 14.93 -18.29 -42.03
N ALA A 8 14.83 -19.56 -42.33
CA ALA A 8 15.93 -20.51 -42.27
C ALA A 8 16.23 -21.05 -43.66
N GLY A 9 17.44 -20.81 -44.16
CA GLY A 9 17.93 -21.37 -45.45
C GLY A 9 19.16 -22.25 -45.24
N PRO A 10 19.51 -23.15 -46.23
CA PRO A 10 20.72 -23.95 -46.13
C PRO A 10 21.96 -23.04 -46.14
N GLY A 11 22.83 -23.22 -45.17
CA GLY A 11 23.94 -22.34 -44.85
C GLY A 11 24.80 -21.90 -46.03
N HIS A 12 24.86 -20.60 -46.21
CA HIS A 12 26.03 -19.82 -46.65
C HIS A 12 25.75 -18.33 -46.45
N GLY A 13 26.59 -17.69 -45.66
CA GLY A 13 27.06 -16.33 -45.71
C GLY A 13 26.05 -15.17 -45.82
N GLU A 14 26.19 -14.28 -44.85
CA GLU A 14 25.81 -12.86 -44.87
C GLU A 14 24.41 -12.52 -45.47
N GLY A 15 23.44 -12.43 -44.61
CA GLY A 15 22.13 -11.87 -44.92
C GLY A 15 22.18 -10.33 -44.97
N PRO A 16 21.41 -9.69 -45.86
CA PRO A 16 21.37 -8.25 -45.96
C PRO A 16 20.67 -7.62 -44.76
N SER A 17 21.30 -6.63 -44.16
CA SER A 17 20.69 -5.67 -43.26
C SER A 17 19.64 -4.85 -44.02
N GLY A 18 18.41 -5.29 -43.98
CA GLY A 18 17.27 -4.59 -44.53
C GLY A 18 16.41 -3.98 -43.44
N GLY A 19 16.64 -2.71 -43.12
CA GLY A 19 15.67 -1.87 -42.43
C GLY A 19 14.44 -1.74 -43.34
N GLY A 20 13.33 -2.30 -42.93
CA GLY A 20 12.04 -2.12 -43.56
C GLY A 20 11.05 -1.61 -42.53
N ASP A 21 10.75 -0.29 -42.58
CA ASP A 21 9.59 0.33 -41.94
C ASP A 21 8.31 -0.30 -42.53
N GLY A 22 7.87 -1.36 -41.90
CA GLY A 22 6.56 -1.97 -42.17
C GLY A 22 5.56 -1.49 -41.12
N GLN A 23 4.74 -0.49 -41.47
CA GLN A 23 3.50 -0.22 -40.77
C GLN A 23 2.61 -1.47 -40.88
N HIS A 24 2.58 -2.27 -39.82
CA HIS A 24 1.63 -3.35 -39.65
C HIS A 24 0.56 -2.94 -38.65
N GLY A 25 -0.69 -3.10 -39.04
CA GLY A 25 -1.85 -2.90 -38.20
C GLY A 25 -1.70 -3.69 -36.89
N SER A 26 -1.66 -3.01 -35.80
CA SER A 26 -1.39 -3.50 -34.45
C SER A 26 -2.54 -4.40 -33.99
N SER A 27 -2.29 -5.69 -33.87
CA SER A 27 -2.99 -6.52 -32.91
C SER A 27 -2.20 -6.39 -31.59
N GLY A 28 -2.55 -5.58 -30.71
CA GLY A 28 -2.08 -5.34 -29.34
C GLY A 28 -0.87 -6.06 -28.69
N LEU A 29 -0.23 -6.98 -29.38
CA LEU A 29 0.90 -7.78 -28.89
C LEU A 29 2.17 -7.39 -29.64
N ASP A 30 3.04 -6.62 -29.01
CA ASP A 30 4.34 -6.24 -29.56
C ASP A 30 5.42 -7.22 -29.12
N PHE A 31 5.77 -8.16 -30.02
CA PHE A 31 6.95 -9.00 -29.87
C PHE A 31 7.66 -9.15 -31.22
N ALA A 32 8.96 -9.43 -31.16
CA ALA A 32 9.81 -9.66 -32.32
C ALA A 32 10.41 -11.07 -32.27
N LEU A 33 10.76 -11.60 -33.45
CA LEU A 33 11.54 -12.82 -33.56
C LEU A 33 13.00 -12.43 -33.84
N GLU A 34 13.89 -12.79 -32.95
CA GLU A 34 15.32 -12.53 -33.11
C GLU A 34 16.06 -13.80 -33.50
N PRO A 35 16.61 -13.88 -34.72
CA PRO A 35 17.39 -15.03 -35.14
C PRO A 35 18.63 -15.22 -34.28
N LYS A 36 18.82 -16.40 -33.70
CA LYS A 36 20.02 -16.76 -32.90
C LYS A 36 21.06 -17.54 -33.73
N GLY A 37 20.79 -17.77 -35.00
CA GLY A 37 21.64 -18.55 -35.89
C GLY A 37 21.46 -20.05 -35.75
N LEU A 38 22.54 -20.82 -35.89
CA LEU A 38 22.50 -22.30 -35.80
C LEU A 38 22.92 -22.72 -34.39
N GLY A 39 22.01 -23.37 -33.67
CA GLY A 39 22.25 -23.93 -32.35
C GLY A 39 22.97 -25.30 -32.40
N GLN A 40 22.86 -26.08 -31.32
CA GLN A 40 23.45 -27.42 -31.25
C GLN A 40 22.97 -28.30 -32.40
N GLY A 41 23.92 -28.94 -33.11
CA GLY A 41 23.63 -29.80 -34.24
C GLY A 41 23.31 -29.06 -35.56
N GLY A 42 23.59 -27.74 -35.66
CA GLY A 42 23.34 -26.95 -36.88
C GLY A 42 21.87 -26.62 -37.13
N LYS A 43 21.04 -26.66 -36.08
CA LYS A 43 19.59 -26.38 -36.13
C LYS A 43 19.32 -24.89 -36.00
N PHE A 44 18.38 -24.38 -36.81
CA PHE A 44 17.97 -22.99 -36.74
C PHE A 44 17.29 -22.67 -35.41
N GLN A 45 17.65 -21.55 -34.84
CA GLN A 45 17.08 -21.04 -33.59
C GLN A 45 16.69 -19.56 -33.70
N PHE A 46 15.61 -19.20 -33.04
CA PHE A 46 15.25 -17.82 -32.80
C PHE A 46 14.71 -17.66 -31.36
N SER A 47 14.87 -16.48 -30.78
CA SER A 47 14.15 -16.09 -29.58
C SER A 47 12.93 -15.28 -29.94
N ILE A 48 11.96 -15.35 -29.04
CA ILE A 48 10.80 -14.48 -29.02
C ILE A 48 11.09 -13.42 -27.97
N ASP A 49 11.18 -12.15 -28.39
CA ASP A 49 11.50 -11.04 -27.50
C ASP A 49 10.54 -9.87 -27.71
N GLY A 50 10.44 -9.01 -26.71
CA GLY A 50 9.63 -7.82 -26.74
C GLY A 50 8.90 -7.55 -25.43
N PRO A 51 8.32 -6.37 -25.27
CA PRO A 51 7.61 -5.96 -24.06
C PRO A 51 6.52 -6.95 -23.62
N ALA A 52 5.75 -7.46 -24.58
CA ALA A 52 4.70 -8.43 -24.29
C ALA A 52 5.25 -9.76 -23.76
N VAL A 53 6.38 -10.24 -24.32
CA VAL A 53 7.01 -11.50 -23.88
C VAL A 53 7.51 -11.36 -22.45
N ASN A 54 8.19 -10.28 -22.15
CA ASN A 54 8.69 -10.01 -20.81
C ASN A 54 7.56 -9.91 -19.78
N TYR A 55 6.43 -9.34 -20.16
CA TYR A 55 5.25 -9.30 -19.31
C TYR A 55 4.68 -10.70 -19.10
N PHE A 56 4.45 -11.47 -20.17
CA PHE A 56 3.85 -12.81 -20.09
C PHE A 56 4.79 -13.86 -19.48
N SER A 57 6.10 -13.72 -19.61
CA SER A 57 7.06 -14.65 -19.00
C SER A 57 7.03 -14.67 -17.47
N GLN A 58 6.43 -13.65 -16.86
CA GLN A 58 6.22 -13.60 -15.41
C GLN A 58 5.07 -14.54 -14.97
N PHE A 59 4.24 -15.01 -15.90
CA PHE A 59 3.04 -15.79 -15.62
C PHE A 59 3.20 -17.21 -16.11
N LEU A 60 3.20 -18.16 -15.19
CA LEU A 60 3.32 -19.58 -15.49
C LEU A 60 2.13 -20.06 -16.32
N GLY A 61 2.39 -20.51 -17.55
CA GLY A 61 1.39 -21.14 -18.40
C GLY A 61 1.12 -20.46 -19.73
N ASP A 62 1.56 -19.21 -19.92
CA ASP A 62 1.45 -18.56 -21.23
C ASP A 62 2.42 -19.15 -22.24
N GLY A 63 2.03 -19.17 -23.48
CA GLY A 63 2.79 -19.79 -24.54
C GLY A 63 2.62 -19.12 -25.89
N PHE A 64 3.43 -19.58 -26.83
CA PHE A 64 3.42 -19.15 -28.22
C PHE A 64 3.31 -20.35 -29.13
N HIS A 65 2.31 -20.38 -30.01
CA HIS A 65 2.25 -21.32 -31.11
C HIS A 65 3.29 -20.92 -32.15
N VAL A 66 4.27 -21.78 -32.36
CA VAL A 66 5.21 -21.65 -33.45
C VAL A 66 4.67 -22.45 -34.64
N GLU A 67 4.49 -21.79 -35.77
CA GLU A 67 4.01 -22.41 -37.01
C GLU A 67 5.08 -22.28 -38.09
N SER A 68 5.25 -23.31 -38.92
CA SER A 68 6.16 -23.29 -40.06
C SER A 68 5.43 -23.42 -41.39
N SER A 69 6.05 -22.87 -42.43
CA SER A 69 5.57 -22.95 -43.81
C SER A 69 6.73 -23.04 -44.79
N THR A 70 6.55 -23.72 -45.90
CA THR A 70 7.50 -23.74 -47.02
C THR A 70 7.06 -22.84 -48.19
N ASP A 71 5.80 -22.35 -48.17
CA ASP A 71 5.20 -21.59 -49.27
C ASP A 71 4.53 -20.27 -48.82
N LEU A 72 4.62 -19.92 -47.54
CA LEU A 72 3.98 -18.74 -46.91
C LEU A 72 2.44 -18.75 -47.00
N LYS A 73 1.83 -19.82 -47.49
CA LYS A 73 0.38 -19.95 -47.63
C LYS A 73 -0.20 -20.97 -46.67
N HIS A 74 0.47 -22.12 -46.57
CA HIS A 74 0.05 -23.20 -45.71
C HIS A 74 0.96 -23.24 -44.48
N TRP A 75 0.35 -23.11 -43.33
CA TRP A 75 1.06 -23.05 -42.04
C TRP A 75 0.70 -24.25 -41.20
N THR A 76 1.72 -24.89 -40.62
CA THR A 76 1.54 -26.04 -39.74
C THR A 76 2.17 -25.72 -38.40
N GLU A 77 1.43 -25.96 -37.33
CA GLU A 77 1.96 -25.83 -35.98
C GLU A 77 3.08 -26.85 -35.75
N VAL A 78 4.21 -26.36 -35.26
CA VAL A 78 5.38 -27.19 -34.96
C VAL A 78 5.62 -27.34 -33.48
N GLU A 79 5.30 -26.30 -32.69
CA GLU A 79 5.49 -26.33 -31.25
C GLU A 79 4.61 -25.31 -30.57
N LEU A 80 4.23 -25.62 -29.30
CA LEU A 80 3.69 -24.68 -28.33
C LEU A 80 4.79 -24.39 -27.31
N LEU A 81 5.49 -23.27 -27.48
CA LEU A 81 6.50 -22.80 -26.56
C LEU A 81 5.88 -22.15 -25.33
N LYS A 82 6.34 -22.51 -24.14
CA LYS A 82 5.99 -21.78 -22.92
C LYS A 82 6.90 -20.57 -22.75
N ALA A 83 6.32 -19.43 -22.40
CA ALA A 83 7.09 -18.25 -22.04
C ALA A 83 7.95 -18.53 -20.78
N THR A 84 9.21 -18.08 -20.78
CA THR A 84 10.14 -18.24 -19.66
C THR A 84 10.67 -16.89 -19.22
N LYS A 85 11.11 -16.81 -17.95
CA LYS A 85 11.67 -15.57 -17.38
C LYS A 85 13.05 -15.19 -17.94
N GLU A 86 13.78 -16.16 -18.49
CA GLU A 86 15.13 -15.92 -18.99
C GLU A 86 15.08 -15.55 -20.47
N GLU A 87 14.73 -16.49 -21.30
CA GLU A 87 14.62 -16.29 -22.74
C GLU A 87 13.71 -17.38 -23.31
N THR A 88 12.72 -17.00 -24.13
CA THR A 88 11.85 -17.96 -24.83
C THR A 88 12.47 -18.28 -26.18
N VAL A 89 13.10 -19.44 -26.30
CA VAL A 89 13.84 -19.87 -27.50
C VAL A 89 13.15 -21.05 -28.18
N PHE A 90 12.95 -20.93 -29.47
CA PHE A 90 12.56 -22.04 -30.34
C PHE A 90 13.77 -22.62 -31.05
N GLN A 91 13.84 -23.93 -31.14
CA GLN A 91 14.83 -24.65 -31.95
C GLN A 91 14.12 -25.56 -32.94
N ASP A 92 14.40 -25.40 -34.24
CA ASP A 92 13.84 -26.27 -35.29
C ASP A 92 14.42 -27.69 -35.20
N GLU A 93 13.56 -28.66 -34.92
CA GLU A 93 13.95 -30.09 -34.90
C GLU A 93 13.87 -30.77 -36.29
N GLY A 94 13.50 -30.02 -37.35
CA GLY A 94 13.33 -30.55 -38.69
C GLY A 94 14.63 -30.74 -39.49
N ASP A 95 14.54 -31.49 -40.61
CA ASP A 95 15.66 -31.75 -41.52
C ASP A 95 16.14 -30.47 -42.22
N SER A 96 17.46 -30.31 -42.34
CA SER A 96 18.18 -29.14 -42.88
C SER A 96 18.13 -28.95 -44.38
N GLY A 97 17.18 -29.62 -45.10
CA GLY A 97 17.18 -29.68 -46.55
C GLY A 97 16.23 -28.72 -47.29
N SER A 98 15.36 -28.02 -46.64
CA SER A 98 14.36 -27.12 -47.29
C SER A 98 14.25 -25.78 -46.56
N SER A 99 14.07 -24.70 -47.34
CA SER A 99 13.79 -23.38 -46.79
C SER A 99 12.46 -23.39 -46.04
N ARG A 100 12.45 -22.90 -44.83
CA ARG A 100 11.24 -22.78 -44.01
C ARG A 100 11.07 -21.35 -43.54
N PHE A 101 9.82 -20.96 -43.43
CA PHE A 101 9.39 -19.70 -42.81
C PHE A 101 8.72 -20.05 -41.51
N TYR A 102 8.92 -19.21 -40.49
CA TYR A 102 8.30 -19.34 -39.18
C TYR A 102 7.47 -18.13 -38.88
N ARG A 103 6.33 -18.36 -38.24
CA ARG A 103 5.58 -17.30 -37.56
C ARG A 103 5.21 -17.76 -36.18
N VAL A 104 5.03 -16.79 -35.31
CA VAL A 104 4.66 -17.01 -33.91
C VAL A 104 3.34 -16.34 -33.66
N ARG A 105 2.47 -17.02 -32.94
CA ARG A 105 1.19 -16.52 -32.49
C ARG A 105 1.04 -16.79 -31.00
N TYR A 106 0.61 -15.78 -30.24
CA TYR A 106 0.32 -15.97 -28.83
C TYR A 106 -0.77 -17.02 -28.61
N ALA A 107 -0.59 -17.93 -27.67
CA ALA A 107 -1.47 -19.07 -27.42
C ALA A 107 -2.74 -18.71 -26.61
N GLY A 108 -2.72 -17.58 -25.89
CA GLY A 108 -3.88 -17.07 -25.17
C GLY A 108 -4.82 -16.27 -26.06
N GLU A 109 -6.04 -16.03 -25.61
CA GLU A 109 -6.90 -15.02 -26.21
C GLU A 109 -6.43 -13.64 -25.76
N PRO A 110 -5.88 -12.81 -26.65
CA PRO A 110 -5.32 -11.51 -26.29
C PRO A 110 -6.42 -10.45 -26.14
N SER A 111 -7.47 -10.72 -25.36
CA SER A 111 -8.44 -9.69 -25.04
C SER A 111 -7.88 -8.77 -23.96
N THR A 112 -8.19 -7.48 -24.02
CA THR A 112 -7.79 -6.53 -22.98
C THR A 112 -8.30 -6.99 -21.62
N TRP A 113 -9.56 -7.43 -21.55
CA TRP A 113 -10.11 -7.96 -20.31
C TRP A 113 -9.38 -9.24 -19.85
N GLY A 114 -9.04 -10.15 -20.73
CA GLY A 114 -8.31 -11.37 -20.38
C GLY A 114 -6.99 -11.06 -19.67
N ILE A 115 -6.25 -10.06 -20.15
CA ILE A 115 -5.01 -9.60 -19.51
C ILE A 115 -5.31 -8.94 -18.14
N ILE A 116 -6.30 -8.05 -18.08
CA ILE A 116 -6.69 -7.42 -16.81
C ILE A 116 -7.09 -8.50 -15.79
N ARG A 117 -7.95 -9.42 -16.18
CA ARG A 117 -8.45 -10.50 -15.35
C ARG A 117 -7.33 -11.39 -14.79
N ASP A 118 -6.49 -11.90 -15.68
CA ASP A 118 -5.55 -12.96 -15.33
C ASP A 118 -4.23 -12.40 -14.78
N ARG A 119 -3.82 -11.21 -15.23
CA ARG A 119 -2.50 -10.66 -14.95
C ARG A 119 -2.52 -9.53 -13.93
N ILE A 120 -3.48 -8.63 -14.02
CA ILE A 120 -3.54 -7.50 -13.11
C ILE A 120 -4.36 -7.87 -11.86
N LEU A 121 -5.64 -8.23 -12.04
CA LEU A 121 -6.50 -8.56 -10.92
C LEU A 121 -6.10 -9.87 -10.25
N GLY A 122 -5.77 -10.90 -11.03
CA GLY A 122 -5.40 -12.22 -10.55
C GLY A 122 -4.18 -12.19 -9.62
N LEU A 123 -3.20 -11.33 -9.90
CA LEU A 123 -1.98 -11.25 -9.09
C LEU A 123 -2.04 -10.23 -7.95
N ASN A 124 -2.68 -9.09 -8.20
CA ASN A 124 -2.65 -7.98 -7.24
C ASN A 124 -3.90 -7.91 -6.35
N CYS A 125 -5.00 -8.56 -6.73
CA CYS A 125 -6.29 -8.37 -6.07
C CYS A 125 -6.94 -9.68 -5.58
N ALA A 126 -6.89 -10.75 -6.39
CA ALA A 126 -7.62 -11.99 -6.11
C ALA A 126 -7.21 -12.67 -4.81
N GLY A 127 -5.95 -12.49 -4.34
CA GLY A 127 -5.49 -13.04 -3.07
C GLY A 127 -6.36 -12.61 -1.88
N CYS A 128 -6.71 -11.32 -1.82
CA CYS A 128 -7.59 -10.78 -0.79
C CYS A 128 -9.08 -10.85 -1.19
N HIS A 129 -9.41 -10.74 -2.48
CA HIS A 129 -10.77 -10.74 -3.00
C HIS A 129 -11.18 -12.11 -3.58
N SER A 130 -10.87 -13.20 -2.88
CA SER A 130 -11.34 -14.55 -3.18
C SER A 130 -12.53 -14.92 -2.30
N GLU A 131 -13.36 -15.85 -2.77
CA GLU A 131 -14.50 -16.33 -2.01
C GLU A 131 -14.05 -16.89 -0.63
N GLY A 132 -14.73 -16.48 0.41
CA GLY A 132 -14.44 -16.90 1.79
C GLY A 132 -13.50 -15.98 2.56
N THR A 133 -12.70 -15.12 1.90
CA THR A 133 -11.83 -14.16 2.59
C THR A 133 -12.63 -13.07 3.31
N SER A 134 -12.03 -12.48 4.34
CA SER A 134 -12.63 -11.37 5.10
C SER A 134 -12.83 -10.15 4.22
N PHE A 135 -11.85 -9.82 3.38
CA PHE A 135 -11.93 -8.69 2.46
C PHE A 135 -13.04 -8.85 1.42
N ALA A 136 -13.19 -10.04 0.82
CA ALA A 136 -14.29 -10.30 -0.11
C ALA A 136 -15.66 -10.22 0.58
N LYS A 137 -15.78 -10.70 1.83
CA LYS A 137 -17.01 -10.60 2.62
C LYS A 137 -17.39 -9.16 2.95
N GLN A 138 -16.42 -8.34 3.32
CA GLN A 138 -16.62 -6.92 3.67
C GLN A 138 -16.96 -6.07 2.46
N SER A 139 -16.17 -6.18 1.39
CA SER A 139 -16.37 -5.44 0.15
C SER A 139 -17.53 -5.96 -0.70
N LYS A 140 -18.01 -7.19 -0.42
CA LYS A 140 -18.95 -7.95 -1.28
C LYS A 140 -18.46 -8.02 -2.73
N LEU A 141 -17.15 -8.20 -2.89
CA LEU A 141 -16.47 -8.20 -4.18
C LEU A 141 -15.52 -9.39 -4.25
N VAL A 142 -15.73 -10.27 -5.23
CA VAL A 142 -14.87 -11.39 -5.57
C VAL A 142 -14.22 -11.10 -6.91
N LEU A 143 -12.88 -11.18 -6.98
CA LEU A 143 -12.08 -10.85 -8.16
C LEU A 143 -11.28 -12.04 -8.70
N THR A 144 -11.77 -13.26 -8.42
CA THR A 144 -11.23 -14.44 -9.06
C THR A 144 -11.58 -14.46 -10.56
N PRO A 145 -10.73 -15.05 -11.42
CA PRO A 145 -10.87 -14.95 -12.87
C PRO A 145 -12.23 -15.37 -13.44
N ASP A 146 -12.90 -16.31 -12.78
CA ASP A 146 -14.18 -16.89 -13.21
C ASP A 146 -15.39 -15.95 -13.03
N VAL A 147 -15.31 -14.98 -12.12
CA VAL A 147 -16.45 -14.09 -11.78
C VAL A 147 -16.13 -12.59 -11.85
N ALA A 148 -14.86 -12.21 -11.96
CA ALA A 148 -14.42 -10.82 -11.81
C ALA A 148 -15.14 -9.84 -12.76
N TYR A 149 -15.42 -10.21 -14.01
CA TYR A 149 -16.12 -9.33 -14.94
C TYR A 149 -17.52 -8.98 -14.47
N GLU A 150 -18.31 -9.98 -14.13
CA GLU A 150 -19.68 -9.81 -13.67
C GLU A 150 -19.75 -9.11 -12.30
N GLN A 151 -18.70 -9.24 -11.50
CA GLN A 151 -18.59 -8.57 -10.21
C GLN A 151 -18.22 -7.08 -10.32
N LEU A 152 -17.52 -6.67 -11.39
CA LEU A 152 -17.01 -5.31 -11.55
C LEU A 152 -17.90 -4.44 -12.45
N VAL A 153 -18.25 -4.94 -13.66
CA VAL A 153 -18.80 -4.09 -14.72
C VAL A 153 -20.27 -3.76 -14.49
N ASN A 154 -20.59 -2.46 -14.48
CA ASN A 154 -21.92 -1.93 -14.21
C ASN A 154 -22.51 -2.37 -12.83
N ARG A 155 -21.66 -2.70 -11.87
CA ARG A 155 -22.10 -3.07 -10.51
C ARG A 155 -21.92 -1.90 -9.56
N LYS A 156 -22.83 -1.80 -8.61
CA LYS A 156 -22.75 -0.79 -7.55
C LYS A 156 -21.82 -1.24 -6.43
N PRO A 157 -20.98 -0.34 -5.89
CA PRO A 157 -20.12 -0.67 -4.75
C PRO A 157 -20.96 -0.95 -3.49
N ALA A 158 -20.43 -1.83 -2.63
CA ALA A 158 -21.00 -2.02 -1.29
C ALA A 158 -20.64 -0.87 -0.33
N ASN A 159 -19.61 -0.09 -0.66
CA ASN A 159 -19.25 1.12 0.07
C ASN A 159 -20.36 2.16 -0.09
N THR A 160 -20.97 2.59 1.03
CA THR A 160 -22.14 3.48 1.03
C THR A 160 -21.81 4.89 0.55
N TYR A 161 -20.62 5.40 0.84
CA TYR A 161 -20.18 6.73 0.39
C TYR A 161 -19.98 6.76 -1.12
N ALA A 162 -19.27 5.79 -1.66
CA ALA A 162 -19.08 5.66 -3.11
C ALA A 162 -20.43 5.48 -3.83
N LEU A 163 -21.38 4.75 -3.20
CA LEU A 163 -22.74 4.58 -3.72
C LEU A 163 -23.53 5.88 -3.71
N GLU A 164 -23.46 6.67 -2.65
CA GLU A 164 -24.12 7.99 -2.50
C GLU A 164 -23.56 8.99 -3.51
N ASP A 165 -22.26 8.94 -3.81
CA ASP A 165 -21.60 9.75 -4.83
C ASP A 165 -21.94 9.28 -6.27
N GLY A 166 -22.72 8.20 -6.38
CA GLY A 166 -23.22 7.67 -7.65
C GLY A 166 -22.18 6.92 -8.47
N LEU A 167 -21.18 6.31 -7.81
CA LEU A 167 -20.18 5.49 -8.47
C LEU A 167 -20.73 4.10 -8.81
N GLU A 168 -20.14 3.51 -9.85
CA GLU A 168 -20.21 2.08 -10.19
C GLU A 168 -18.85 1.46 -9.86
N LEU A 169 -18.74 0.14 -9.69
CA LEU A 169 -17.43 -0.49 -9.52
C LEU A 169 -16.57 -0.27 -10.76
N VAL A 170 -17.13 -0.51 -11.95
CA VAL A 170 -16.58 -0.09 -13.25
C VAL A 170 -17.73 0.33 -14.15
N GLY A 171 -17.69 1.57 -14.62
CA GLY A 171 -18.69 2.09 -15.55
C GLY A 171 -18.32 1.83 -17.02
N THR A 172 -19.30 1.87 -17.91
CA THR A 172 -19.15 1.51 -19.35
C THR A 172 -19.43 2.66 -20.32
N LYS A 173 -19.47 3.92 -19.82
CA LYS A 173 -19.80 5.11 -20.63
C LYS A 173 -18.55 5.87 -21.11
N GLY A 174 -17.43 5.17 -21.32
CA GLY A 174 -16.18 5.76 -21.77
C GLY A 174 -15.63 6.81 -20.80
N LEU A 175 -15.18 7.94 -21.30
CA LEU A 175 -14.58 9.00 -20.51
C LEU A 175 -15.44 9.43 -19.30
N ALA A 176 -16.76 9.44 -19.47
CA ALA A 176 -17.70 9.78 -18.38
C ALA A 176 -17.70 8.77 -17.23
N SER A 177 -17.17 7.57 -17.46
CA SER A 177 -17.09 6.52 -16.45
C SER A 177 -15.75 6.50 -15.69
N VAL A 178 -14.71 7.15 -16.15
CA VAL A 178 -13.39 7.12 -15.48
C VAL A 178 -13.53 7.61 -14.04
N GLY A 179 -13.92 8.88 -13.83
CA GLY A 179 -14.16 9.44 -12.49
C GLY A 179 -15.46 8.95 -11.82
N LYS A 180 -16.14 7.94 -12.38
CA LYS A 180 -17.30 7.28 -11.80
C LYS A 180 -17.07 5.78 -11.58
N SER A 181 -15.87 5.29 -11.83
CA SER A 181 -15.44 3.91 -11.58
C SER A 181 -14.71 3.82 -10.26
N PHE A 182 -15.34 3.21 -9.26
CA PHE A 182 -14.77 3.08 -7.92
C PHE A 182 -13.46 2.27 -7.92
N LEU A 183 -13.34 1.28 -8.81
CA LEU A 183 -12.06 0.61 -9.03
C LEU A 183 -10.96 1.62 -9.38
N TRP A 184 -11.24 2.54 -10.32
CA TRP A 184 -10.25 3.54 -10.75
C TRP A 184 -9.84 4.46 -9.60
N GLU A 185 -10.80 4.98 -8.83
CA GLU A 185 -10.52 5.80 -7.66
C GLU A 185 -9.61 5.08 -6.65
N LYS A 186 -9.82 3.77 -6.47
CA LYS A 186 -9.05 2.97 -5.50
C LYS A 186 -7.63 2.65 -5.93
N ILE A 187 -7.37 2.49 -7.24
CA ILE A 187 -6.04 2.05 -7.73
C ILE A 187 -5.17 3.18 -8.26
N ASN A 188 -5.75 4.33 -8.64
CA ASN A 188 -5.04 5.44 -9.28
C ASN A 188 -4.59 6.53 -8.29
N ALA A 189 -4.69 6.29 -7.01
CA ALA A 189 -4.33 7.26 -5.99
C ALA A 189 -2.82 7.22 -5.72
N ALA A 190 -2.04 8.00 -6.47
CA ALA A 190 -0.59 8.11 -6.31
C ALA A 190 -0.21 8.78 -4.98
N GLU A 191 -0.97 9.77 -4.55
CA GLU A 191 -0.77 10.47 -3.28
C GLU A 191 -1.85 10.07 -2.27
N GLN A 192 -1.50 9.14 -1.38
CA GLN A 192 -2.43 8.55 -0.43
C GLN A 192 -3.16 9.59 0.43
N GLN A 193 -2.44 10.59 0.94
CA GLN A 193 -3.05 11.58 1.81
C GLN A 193 -4.11 12.40 1.09
N HIS A 194 -3.88 12.78 -0.16
CA HIS A 194 -4.85 13.51 -0.98
C HIS A 194 -6.13 12.68 -1.21
N PHE A 195 -5.98 11.39 -1.49
CA PHE A 195 -7.12 10.49 -1.63
C PHE A 195 -7.99 10.45 -0.36
N TYR A 196 -7.36 10.36 0.81
CA TYR A 196 -8.09 10.31 2.08
C TYR A 196 -8.71 11.64 2.48
N ASP A 197 -8.07 12.76 2.12
CA ASP A 197 -8.62 14.10 2.34
C ASP A 197 -9.87 14.32 1.46
N ASP A 198 -9.86 13.86 0.20
CA ASP A 198 -10.98 14.00 -0.73
C ASP A 198 -12.08 12.96 -0.50
N HIS A 199 -11.73 11.75 -0.10
CA HIS A 199 -12.64 10.61 -0.01
C HIS A 199 -12.60 9.90 1.36
N PRO A 200 -12.93 10.60 2.46
CA PRO A 200 -12.76 10.06 3.82
C PRO A 200 -13.59 8.80 4.10
N GLY A 201 -14.63 8.56 3.34
CA GLY A 201 -15.51 7.40 3.50
C GLY A 201 -15.22 6.23 2.55
N TYR A 202 -14.24 6.35 1.63
CA TYR A 202 -14.01 5.32 0.61
C TYR A 202 -13.19 4.13 1.13
N GLY A 203 -12.56 4.26 2.30
CA GLY A 203 -11.65 3.25 2.86
C GLY A 203 -10.28 3.29 2.16
N SER A 204 -9.45 2.28 2.39
CA SER A 204 -8.05 2.29 1.97
C SER A 204 -7.86 2.20 0.45
N ILE A 205 -6.74 2.73 -0.04
CA ILE A 205 -6.26 2.61 -1.42
C ILE A 205 -5.96 1.13 -1.73
N MET A 206 -6.01 0.76 -3.00
CA MET A 206 -5.70 -0.59 -3.48
C MET A 206 -4.57 -0.59 -4.53
N PRO A 207 -3.76 -1.65 -4.60
CA PRO A 207 -3.76 -2.85 -3.76
C PRO A 207 -3.33 -2.55 -2.32
N LEU A 208 -3.91 -3.25 -1.35
CA LEU A 208 -3.62 -3.06 0.07
C LEU A 208 -2.35 -3.82 0.48
N GLY A 209 -1.43 -3.16 1.18
CA GLY A 209 -0.23 -3.79 1.75
C GLY A 209 0.78 -4.33 0.71
N THR A 210 0.69 -3.89 -0.55
CA THR A 210 1.62 -4.25 -1.62
C THR A 210 2.00 -3.00 -2.43
N ASP A 211 2.98 -3.15 -3.33
CA ASP A 211 3.33 -2.06 -4.25
C ASP A 211 2.11 -1.59 -5.06
N PRO A 212 2.01 -0.28 -5.36
CA PRO A 212 1.03 0.23 -6.31
C PRO A 212 1.13 -0.47 -7.67
N LEU A 213 0.07 -0.49 -8.45
CA LEU A 213 0.13 -0.94 -9.84
C LEU A 213 1.16 -0.12 -10.63
N THR A 214 1.75 -0.74 -11.65
CA THR A 214 2.66 -0.02 -12.55
C THR A 214 1.92 1.03 -13.37
N ASP A 215 2.62 2.06 -13.83
CA ASP A 215 2.06 3.09 -14.71
C ASP A 215 1.48 2.45 -15.98
N GLY A 216 2.12 1.38 -16.47
CA GLY A 216 1.61 0.59 -17.59
C GLY A 216 0.32 -0.15 -17.29
N GLU A 217 0.20 -0.79 -16.13
CA GLU A 217 -1.03 -1.47 -15.70
C GLU A 217 -2.18 -0.48 -15.50
N LEU A 218 -1.91 0.66 -14.86
CA LEU A 218 -2.89 1.74 -14.69
C LEU A 218 -3.36 2.27 -16.04
N LYS A 219 -2.44 2.57 -16.96
CA LYS A 219 -2.77 3.03 -18.31
C LYS A 219 -3.59 2.00 -19.10
N PHE A 220 -3.28 0.72 -18.94
CA PHE A 220 -3.99 -0.37 -19.59
C PHE A 220 -5.43 -0.49 -19.10
N ILE A 221 -5.66 -0.40 -17.78
CA ILE A 221 -7.00 -0.36 -17.17
C ILE A 221 -7.75 0.90 -17.59
N LEU A 222 -7.10 2.06 -17.60
CA LEU A 222 -7.69 3.32 -18.03
C LEU A 222 -8.23 3.21 -19.47
N HIS A 223 -7.43 2.71 -20.39
CA HIS A 223 -7.87 2.53 -21.78
C HIS A 223 -9.05 1.55 -21.88
N TRP A 224 -9.06 0.48 -21.09
CA TRP A 224 -10.20 -0.43 -21.04
C TRP A 224 -11.48 0.26 -20.59
N ILE A 225 -11.44 1.10 -19.54
CA ILE A 225 -12.60 1.87 -19.07
C ILE A 225 -13.03 2.92 -20.11
N LEU A 226 -12.07 3.61 -20.74
CA LEU A 226 -12.34 4.60 -21.80
C LEU A 226 -13.07 4.01 -22.99
N GLU A 227 -12.80 2.76 -23.34
CA GLU A 227 -13.44 2.04 -24.44
C GLU A 227 -14.73 1.30 -24.02
N GLY A 228 -15.24 1.60 -22.80
CA GLY A 228 -16.50 1.05 -22.30
C GLY A 228 -16.38 -0.29 -21.62
N ALA A 229 -15.20 -0.65 -21.17
CA ALA A 229 -14.89 -1.85 -20.40
C ALA A 229 -15.40 -3.16 -21.09
N PRO A 230 -15.11 -3.43 -22.38
CA PRO A 230 -15.60 -4.61 -23.05
C PRO A 230 -14.96 -5.89 -22.50
N GLU A 231 -15.75 -6.98 -22.46
CA GLU A 231 -15.27 -8.31 -22.08
C GLU A 231 -14.41 -8.96 -23.17
N HIS A 232 -14.70 -8.65 -24.42
CA HIS A 232 -14.03 -9.26 -25.58
C HIS A 232 -13.32 -8.23 -26.43
N GLY A 233 -12.29 -8.69 -27.14
CA GLY A 233 -11.51 -7.86 -28.05
C GLY A 233 -10.37 -7.10 -27.38
N THR A 234 -9.54 -6.47 -28.21
CA THR A 234 -8.34 -5.73 -27.78
C THR A 234 -8.57 -4.25 -27.98
N VAL A 235 -8.68 -3.50 -26.89
CA VAL A 235 -8.94 -2.05 -26.86
C VAL A 235 -7.80 -1.26 -26.20
N ALA A 236 -6.86 -1.93 -25.52
CA ALA A 236 -5.66 -1.35 -24.96
C ALA A 236 -4.41 -2.02 -25.55
N ARG A 237 -3.30 -1.30 -25.61
CA ARG A 237 -2.05 -1.80 -26.21
C ARG A 237 -1.22 -2.53 -25.15
N VAL A 238 -0.85 -3.77 -25.43
CA VAL A 238 -0.01 -4.58 -24.54
C VAL A 238 1.38 -3.95 -24.33
N SER A 239 1.89 -3.20 -25.32
CA SER A 239 3.14 -2.44 -25.18
C SER A 239 3.12 -1.41 -24.03
N ASP A 240 1.94 -0.93 -23.63
CA ASP A 240 1.84 -0.03 -22.48
C ASP A 240 2.28 -0.73 -21.19
N LEU A 241 2.09 -2.06 -21.07
CA LEU A 241 2.52 -2.86 -19.91
C LEU A 241 4.05 -2.99 -19.76
N ALA A 242 4.82 -2.57 -20.78
CA ALA A 242 6.28 -2.48 -20.68
C ALA A 242 6.74 -1.34 -19.75
N ASP A 243 5.87 -0.40 -19.43
CA ASP A 243 6.15 0.63 -18.43
C ASP A 243 5.96 0.04 -17.04
N THR A 244 7.09 -0.38 -16.46
CA THR A 244 7.14 -1.01 -15.13
C THR A 244 7.38 0.01 -14.01
N GLN A 245 7.40 1.31 -14.33
CA GLN A 245 7.49 2.33 -13.30
C GLN A 245 6.26 2.25 -12.39
N ARG A 246 6.49 2.54 -11.12
CA ARG A 246 5.45 2.61 -10.08
C ARG A 246 5.56 3.94 -9.37
N TYR A 247 4.47 4.40 -8.82
CA TYR A 247 4.57 5.52 -7.89
C TYR A 247 5.61 5.19 -6.82
N SER A 248 6.54 6.11 -6.66
CA SER A 248 7.52 6.08 -5.59
C SER A 248 7.38 7.38 -4.80
N PRO A 249 7.23 7.31 -3.48
CA PRO A 249 7.21 8.53 -2.69
C PRO A 249 8.49 9.33 -2.94
N PRO A 250 8.43 10.67 -2.85
CA PRO A 250 9.59 11.52 -3.04
C PRO A 250 10.75 11.08 -2.13
N PRO A 251 12.02 11.21 -2.56
CA PRO A 251 13.17 10.78 -1.76
C PRO A 251 13.21 11.51 -0.42
N PHE A 252 13.75 10.84 0.60
CA PHE A 252 13.97 11.42 1.92
C PHE A 252 14.73 12.75 1.81
N LYS A 253 14.22 13.75 2.51
CA LYS A 253 14.84 15.05 2.65
C LYS A 253 14.73 15.53 4.09
N ALA A 254 15.89 15.81 4.69
CA ALA A 254 15.93 16.41 6.02
C ALA A 254 15.03 17.64 6.11
N LEU A 255 14.22 17.74 7.16
CA LEU A 255 13.36 18.90 7.39
C LEU A 255 14.19 20.14 7.73
N ASP A 256 13.85 21.26 7.12
CA ASP A 256 14.36 22.55 7.55
C ASP A 256 13.88 22.86 8.96
N LYS A 257 14.72 23.49 9.77
CA LYS A 257 14.33 23.89 11.12
C LYS A 257 13.15 24.87 11.10
N PRO A 258 12.16 24.72 11.98
CA PRO A 258 11.03 25.64 12.04
C PRO A 258 11.51 27.03 12.48
N LYS A 259 10.93 28.09 11.92
CA LYS A 259 11.23 29.48 12.35
C LYS A 259 10.85 29.70 13.82
N ASN A 260 9.68 29.22 14.18
CA ASN A 260 9.18 29.22 15.56
C ASN A 260 8.91 27.77 15.93
N GLY A 261 9.67 27.24 16.88
CA GLY A 261 9.49 25.85 17.29
C GLY A 261 10.79 25.13 17.62
N ILE A 262 10.69 23.80 17.66
CA ILE A 262 11.78 22.91 18.05
C ILE A 262 11.91 21.83 17.00
N GLN A 263 13.12 21.54 16.53
CA GLN A 263 13.43 20.36 15.75
C GLN A 263 14.05 19.29 16.65
N LEU A 264 13.48 18.09 16.60
CA LEU A 264 14.07 16.89 17.17
C LEU A 264 14.66 16.06 16.03
N HIS A 265 15.79 15.43 16.28
CA HIS A 265 16.50 14.62 15.31
C HIS A 265 16.94 13.32 15.97
N VAL A 266 16.55 12.21 15.37
CA VAL A 266 17.14 10.90 15.63
C VAL A 266 18.22 10.73 14.57
N GLU A 267 19.48 10.83 15.01
CA GLU A 267 20.66 10.72 14.16
C GLU A 267 20.67 9.39 13.38
N PRO A 268 21.35 9.32 12.22
CA PRO A 268 21.44 8.08 11.45
C PRO A 268 21.88 6.88 12.30
N PHE A 269 21.21 5.76 12.09
CA PHE A 269 21.49 4.49 12.77
C PHE A 269 21.33 3.32 11.81
N ASP A 270 22.14 2.28 12.02
CA ASP A 270 22.13 1.08 11.18
C ASP A 270 20.90 0.20 11.43
N VAL A 271 20.31 -0.31 10.35
CA VAL A 271 19.27 -1.35 10.34
C VAL A 271 19.83 -2.54 9.54
N PRO A 272 20.29 -3.62 10.22
CA PRO A 272 20.87 -4.78 9.57
C PRO A 272 19.91 -5.49 8.59
N PRO A 273 20.42 -6.32 7.67
CA PRO A 273 19.57 -7.15 6.79
C PRO A 273 18.65 -8.09 7.58
N ASN A 274 17.45 -8.32 7.08
CA ASN A 274 16.46 -9.21 7.69
C ASN A 274 16.27 -8.96 9.20
N PHE A 275 16.21 -7.67 9.57
CA PHE A 275 16.17 -7.25 10.96
C PHE A 275 15.08 -6.19 11.17
N GLU A 276 14.33 -6.35 12.25
CA GLU A 276 13.35 -5.39 12.76
C GLU A 276 13.98 -4.68 13.96
N ARG A 277 14.12 -3.37 13.86
CA ARG A 277 14.72 -2.57 14.93
C ARG A 277 13.74 -1.56 15.48
N GLU A 278 13.41 -1.73 16.73
CA GLU A 278 12.59 -0.79 17.48
C GLU A 278 13.34 -0.32 18.72
N PHE A 279 13.35 0.99 18.94
CA PHE A 279 14.03 1.57 20.09
C PHE A 279 13.36 2.87 20.54
N PHE A 280 13.72 3.29 21.75
CA PHE A 280 13.32 4.56 22.34
C PHE A 280 14.53 5.46 22.54
N MET A 281 14.35 6.78 22.33
CA MET A 281 15.35 7.79 22.58
C MET A 281 14.71 9.04 23.20
N TYR A 282 15.07 9.35 24.44
CA TYR A 282 14.57 10.54 25.09
C TYR A 282 15.30 11.81 24.58
N LYS A 283 14.53 12.80 24.13
CA LYS A 283 15.02 14.11 23.71
C LYS A 283 14.45 15.19 24.62
N ASN A 284 15.32 15.98 25.25
CA ASN A 284 14.90 17.12 26.03
C ASN A 284 14.54 18.30 25.13
N LEU A 285 13.39 18.93 25.33
CA LEU A 285 12.96 20.09 24.53
C LEU A 285 13.68 21.37 24.95
N ASN A 286 14.33 21.40 26.14
CA ASN A 286 15.03 22.56 26.71
C ASN A 286 14.14 23.82 26.84
N ASN A 287 12.82 23.64 26.90
CA ASN A 287 11.85 24.70 27.05
C ASN A 287 11.71 25.14 28.51
N ARG A 288 12.08 26.37 28.81
CA ARG A 288 11.99 26.94 30.17
C ARG A 288 10.57 27.37 30.59
N SER A 289 9.69 27.52 29.62
CA SER A 289 8.27 27.85 29.75
C SER A 289 7.43 26.86 28.94
N PRO A 290 6.11 26.74 29.24
CA PRO A 290 5.22 25.98 28.38
C PRO A 290 5.28 26.49 26.96
N ILE A 291 5.20 25.59 25.99
CA ILE A 291 5.09 25.88 24.54
C ILE A 291 3.77 25.34 23.98
N TYR A 292 3.31 25.95 22.90
CA TYR A 292 2.02 25.65 22.29
C TYR A 292 2.26 25.19 20.85
N VAL A 293 2.17 23.89 20.62
CA VAL A 293 2.43 23.26 19.33
C VAL A 293 1.15 23.27 18.51
N ASN A 294 1.21 23.88 17.33
CA ASN A 294 0.07 23.94 16.39
C ASN A 294 0.30 23.20 15.07
N ARG A 295 1.51 22.70 14.84
CA ARG A 295 1.83 21.88 13.67
C ARG A 295 2.95 20.91 14.00
N VAL A 296 2.84 19.69 13.52
CA VAL A 296 3.86 18.64 13.64
C VAL A 296 4.25 18.17 12.25
N GLN A 297 5.55 18.15 11.97
CA GLN A 297 6.10 17.54 10.77
C GLN A 297 7.04 16.42 11.19
N ILE A 298 6.95 15.29 10.49
CA ILE A 298 7.85 14.14 10.65
C ILE A 298 8.32 13.73 9.25
N GLU A 299 9.62 13.47 9.13
CA GLU A 299 10.24 12.91 7.93
C GLU A 299 11.14 11.77 8.36
N MET A 300 10.90 10.57 7.81
CA MET A 300 11.64 9.35 8.09
C MET A 300 12.32 8.84 6.82
N ARG A 301 13.50 8.25 6.95
CA ARG A 301 14.10 7.49 5.85
C ARG A 301 13.23 6.29 5.47
N PRO A 302 13.29 5.83 4.21
CA PRO A 302 12.62 4.60 3.78
C PRO A 302 12.98 3.39 4.67
N GLY A 303 12.03 2.45 4.77
CA GLY A 303 12.14 1.29 5.67
C GLY A 303 11.57 1.54 7.07
N SER A 304 11.06 2.74 7.32
CA SER A 304 10.34 3.08 8.55
C SER A 304 8.97 2.39 8.59
N HIS A 305 8.62 1.82 9.75
CA HIS A 305 7.29 1.30 10.04
C HIS A 305 6.45 2.34 10.79
N HIS A 306 6.98 2.88 11.89
CA HIS A 306 6.36 4.00 12.59
C HIS A 306 7.37 4.88 13.33
N PHE A 307 6.91 6.08 13.68
CA PHE A 307 7.58 6.97 14.61
C PHE A 307 6.56 7.61 15.53
N ILE A 308 6.82 7.54 16.84
CA ILE A 308 5.91 8.06 17.88
C ILE A 308 6.70 8.87 18.90
N GLY A 309 6.23 10.06 19.23
CA GLY A 309 6.70 10.86 20.36
C GLY A 309 5.77 10.69 21.55
N TYR A 310 6.33 10.38 22.73
CA TYR A 310 5.59 10.26 23.97
C TYR A 310 5.99 11.34 24.97
N LEU A 311 5.00 11.95 25.60
CA LEU A 311 5.20 12.72 26.81
C LEU A 311 5.31 11.78 28.01
N LEU A 312 6.16 12.15 28.96
CA LEU A 312 6.29 11.37 30.18
C LEU A 312 5.26 11.79 31.23
N ASP A 313 4.46 10.83 31.70
CA ASP A 313 3.50 11.03 32.78
C ASP A 313 4.18 11.02 34.15
N SER A 314 4.53 12.21 34.62
CA SER A 314 5.16 12.41 35.94
C SER A 314 4.24 12.15 37.13
N SER A 315 2.94 11.98 36.90
CA SER A 315 1.95 11.67 37.94
C SER A 315 1.92 10.19 38.34
N ARG A 316 2.49 9.33 37.51
CA ARG A 316 2.51 7.87 37.73
C ARG A 316 3.37 7.52 38.95
N PRO A 317 2.97 6.48 39.70
CA PRO A 317 3.77 5.97 40.81
C PRO A 317 5.20 5.63 40.39
N LEU A 318 6.16 5.85 41.27
CA LEU A 318 7.59 5.55 41.04
C LEU A 318 8.26 6.31 39.88
N PHE A 319 7.62 7.33 39.31
CA PHE A 319 8.20 8.12 38.21
C PHE A 319 9.59 8.71 38.59
N SER A 320 9.79 9.14 39.83
CA SER A 320 11.07 9.67 40.31
C SER A 320 12.23 8.67 40.19
N LEU A 321 11.93 7.38 40.31
CA LEU A 321 12.89 6.28 40.08
C LEU A 321 13.04 5.98 38.58
N ALA A 322 11.92 5.90 37.87
CA ALA A 322 11.89 5.62 36.43
C ALA A 322 12.56 6.72 35.59
N LYS A 323 12.59 7.97 36.09
CA LYS A 323 13.26 9.10 35.41
C LYS A 323 14.72 8.79 35.00
N ARG A 324 15.39 7.89 35.74
CA ARG A 324 16.76 7.46 35.41
C ARG A 324 16.88 6.68 34.12
N LEU A 325 15.78 6.11 33.59
CA LEU A 325 15.74 5.38 32.33
C LEU A 325 15.78 6.35 31.15
N PHE A 326 15.30 7.58 31.33
CA PHE A 326 15.16 8.58 30.26
C PHE A 326 16.40 9.48 30.17
N VAL A 327 17.55 8.86 29.86
CA VAL A 327 18.80 9.60 29.63
C VAL A 327 18.75 10.23 28.25
N PRO A 328 18.95 11.55 28.10
CA PRO A 328 18.90 12.22 26.81
C PRO A 328 19.87 11.62 25.79
N ASN A 329 19.38 11.42 24.55
CA ASN A 329 20.11 10.90 23.39
C ASN A 329 20.65 9.46 23.54
N ARG A 330 20.23 8.72 24.55
CA ARG A 330 20.57 7.31 24.70
C ARG A 330 19.54 6.44 24.01
N ILE A 331 20.01 5.60 23.07
CA ILE A 331 19.20 4.54 22.46
C ILE A 331 18.92 3.46 23.49
N ARG A 332 17.69 2.99 23.52
CA ARG A 332 17.20 1.88 24.34
C ARG A 332 16.42 0.95 23.41
N ASP A 333 17.11 -0.03 22.84
CA ASP A 333 16.49 -1.02 21.97
C ASP A 333 15.41 -1.79 22.74
N LEU A 334 14.24 -1.99 22.13
CA LEU A 334 13.12 -2.72 22.73
C LEU A 334 13.47 -4.20 22.89
N HIS A 335 14.20 -4.74 21.93
CA HIS A 335 14.60 -6.15 21.94
C HIS A 335 16.07 -6.30 22.28
N LEU A 336 16.36 -7.29 23.13
CA LEU A 336 17.70 -7.72 23.46
C LEU A 336 18.29 -8.57 22.31
N PRO A 337 19.62 -8.75 22.24
CA PRO A 337 20.25 -9.57 21.19
C PRO A 337 19.79 -11.03 21.12
N ASN A 338 19.18 -11.56 22.17
CA ASN A 338 18.60 -12.90 22.22
C ASN A 338 17.13 -12.94 21.71
N GLY A 339 16.58 -11.79 21.29
CA GLY A 339 15.22 -11.66 20.80
C GLY A 339 14.15 -11.44 21.88
N ASP A 340 14.51 -11.46 23.18
CA ASP A 340 13.58 -11.13 24.25
C ASP A 340 13.40 -9.60 24.37
N ASP A 341 12.26 -9.16 24.89
CA ASP A 341 12.02 -7.76 25.18
C ASP A 341 12.85 -7.29 26.36
N ASP A 342 13.43 -6.06 26.28
CA ASP A 342 14.14 -5.46 27.41
C ASP A 342 13.15 -5.05 28.51
N PRO A 343 13.19 -5.69 29.69
CA PRO A 343 12.23 -5.41 30.76
C PRO A 343 12.31 -3.98 31.30
N LEU A 344 13.44 -3.28 31.15
CA LEU A 344 13.58 -1.89 31.55
C LEU A 344 12.91 -0.95 30.55
N VAL A 345 12.99 -1.27 29.26
CA VAL A 345 12.29 -0.54 28.20
C VAL A 345 10.78 -0.73 28.37
N LEU A 346 10.32 -1.97 28.53
CA LEU A 346 8.90 -2.25 28.82
C LEU A 346 8.40 -1.51 30.06
N ALA A 347 9.19 -1.50 31.15
CA ALA A 347 8.82 -0.76 32.36
C ALA A 347 8.73 0.76 32.12
N SER A 348 9.57 1.31 31.21
CA SER A 348 9.54 2.73 30.88
C SER A 348 8.25 3.13 30.12
N MET A 349 7.68 2.24 29.34
CA MET A 349 6.45 2.48 28.56
C MET A 349 5.22 2.74 29.43
N ASN A 350 5.21 2.29 30.69
CA ASN A 350 4.15 2.62 31.65
C ASN A 350 4.03 4.14 31.96
N TYR A 351 5.03 4.92 31.58
CA TYR A 351 5.06 6.38 31.78
C TYR A 351 4.79 7.18 30.51
N HIS A 352 4.45 6.50 29.41
CA HIS A 352 4.21 7.13 28.13
C HIS A 352 2.77 7.62 28.00
N ASN A 353 2.62 8.89 27.64
CA ASN A 353 1.39 9.45 27.10
C ASN A 353 1.65 9.81 25.64
N PHE A 354 0.88 9.25 24.72
CA PHE A 354 1.00 9.58 23.31
C PHE A 354 0.93 11.10 23.10
N PHE A 355 1.82 11.62 22.26
CA PHE A 355 1.85 13.03 21.89
C PHE A 355 1.54 13.22 20.41
N ALA A 356 2.34 12.66 19.53
CA ALA A 356 2.17 12.68 18.09
C ALA A 356 2.96 11.53 17.47
N GLY A 357 2.53 11.07 16.32
CA GLY A 357 3.23 9.99 15.61
C GLY A 357 2.61 9.74 14.25
N THR A 358 3.28 8.90 13.47
CA THR A 358 2.85 8.49 12.14
C THR A 358 3.34 7.08 11.83
N GLN A 359 2.59 6.38 10.99
CA GLN A 359 3.01 5.11 10.35
C GLN A 359 3.35 5.32 8.86
N THR A 360 3.44 6.57 8.40
CA THR A 360 3.89 6.91 7.06
C THR A 360 5.22 7.65 7.12
N PRO A 361 6.14 7.48 6.13
CA PRO A 361 7.45 8.14 6.14
C PRO A 361 7.40 9.66 6.21
N ARG A 362 6.30 10.25 5.75
CA ARG A 362 6.04 11.68 5.79
C ARG A 362 4.77 12.00 6.52
N PHE A 363 4.84 12.99 7.37
CA PHE A 363 3.70 13.52 8.08
C PHE A 363 3.85 15.03 8.21
N ASP A 364 2.82 15.76 7.80
CA ASP A 364 2.74 17.21 7.97
C ASP A 364 1.31 17.56 8.33
N TYR A 365 1.12 17.94 9.59
CA TYR A 365 -0.19 18.24 10.10
C TYR A 365 -0.22 19.55 10.86
N GLU A 366 -0.94 20.52 10.31
CA GLU A 366 -1.26 21.79 10.95
C GLU A 366 -2.65 21.71 11.58
N PHE A 367 -2.74 22.12 12.84
CA PHE A 367 -3.99 22.13 13.59
C PHE A 367 -4.90 23.25 13.09
N PRO A 368 -6.22 23.17 13.36
CA PRO A 368 -7.12 24.27 13.04
C PRO A 368 -6.63 25.58 13.65
N LYS A 369 -6.94 26.70 12.99
CA LYS A 369 -6.51 28.03 13.44
C LYS A 369 -6.90 28.27 14.90
N GLY A 370 -5.97 28.77 15.68
CA GLY A 370 -6.16 29.04 17.10
C GLY A 370 -6.11 27.80 18.01
N VAL A 371 -5.91 26.60 17.45
CA VAL A 371 -5.78 25.36 18.23
C VAL A 371 -4.32 25.01 18.40
N ALA A 372 -3.90 24.69 19.63
CA ALA A 372 -2.55 24.23 19.91
C ALA A 372 -2.50 23.25 21.08
N LEU A 373 -1.57 22.29 21.01
CA LEU A 373 -1.28 21.35 22.08
C LEU A 373 -0.26 21.95 23.03
N ARG A 374 -0.60 22.05 24.29
CA ARG A 374 0.26 22.61 25.33
C ARG A 374 1.26 21.57 25.83
N LEU A 375 2.57 21.85 25.71
CA LEU A 375 3.64 21.10 26.34
C LEU A 375 4.14 21.82 27.58
N PRO A 376 4.31 21.12 28.73
CA PRO A 376 4.78 21.72 29.98
C PRO A 376 6.20 22.29 29.86
N ALA A 377 6.57 23.21 30.76
CA ALA A 377 7.95 23.64 30.87
C ALA A 377 8.88 22.51 31.35
N ASN A 378 10.15 22.57 30.95
CA ASN A 378 11.20 21.62 31.31
C ASN A 378 10.82 20.16 30.99
N THR A 379 10.19 19.94 29.83
CA THR A 379 9.78 18.62 29.36
C THR A 379 10.66 18.11 28.24
N GLY A 380 10.46 16.86 27.85
CA GLY A 380 11.03 16.21 26.68
C GLY A 380 10.07 15.18 26.15
N LEU A 381 10.41 14.63 25.02
CA LEU A 381 9.69 13.53 24.39
C LEU A 381 10.55 12.27 24.38
N ASP A 382 9.95 11.15 24.66
CA ASP A 382 10.55 9.85 24.44
C ASP A 382 10.12 9.38 23.05
N LEU A 383 11.08 9.26 22.13
CA LEU A 383 10.88 9.01 20.72
C LEU A 383 10.99 7.52 20.47
N ASN A 384 9.90 6.88 20.10
CA ASN A 384 9.87 5.51 19.63
C ASN A 384 10.12 5.52 18.13
N THR A 385 11.07 4.73 17.68
CA THR A 385 11.52 4.66 16.30
C THR A 385 11.56 3.20 15.90
N HIS A 386 10.81 2.83 14.85
CA HIS A 386 10.66 1.45 14.40
C HIS A 386 10.92 1.34 12.90
N TYR A 387 11.88 0.47 12.54
CA TYR A 387 12.30 0.20 11.17
C TYR A 387 12.33 -1.29 10.89
N VAL A 388 11.92 -1.68 9.68
CA VAL A 388 11.88 -3.08 9.24
C VAL A 388 12.70 -3.22 7.98
N ASN A 389 13.78 -4.01 8.05
CA ASN A 389 14.60 -4.36 6.90
C ASN A 389 14.31 -5.80 6.48
N ARG A 390 13.57 -5.96 5.41
CA ARG A 390 13.30 -7.28 4.78
C ARG A 390 14.27 -7.61 3.65
N GLY A 391 15.24 -6.71 3.37
CA GLY A 391 16.23 -6.87 2.31
C GLY A 391 17.49 -7.60 2.77
N GLU A 392 18.37 -7.89 1.82
CA GLU A 392 19.65 -8.56 2.05
C GLU A 392 20.79 -7.60 2.39
N GLU A 393 20.58 -6.28 2.23
CA GLU A 393 21.57 -5.24 2.53
C GLU A 393 21.15 -4.40 3.73
N ALA A 394 22.12 -3.93 4.51
CA ALA A 394 21.87 -2.98 5.59
C ALA A 394 21.54 -1.60 5.03
N PHE A 395 20.68 -0.86 5.70
CA PHE A 395 20.43 0.55 5.41
C PHE A 395 20.46 1.41 6.66
N GLU A 396 20.48 2.73 6.49
CA GLU A 396 20.40 3.70 7.58
C GLU A 396 18.97 4.18 7.80
N GLY A 397 18.49 4.12 9.05
CA GLY A 397 17.32 4.84 9.53
C GLY A 397 17.70 6.23 10.02
N GLU A 398 16.80 7.21 9.90
CA GLU A 398 16.97 8.57 10.40
C GLU A 398 15.59 9.24 10.49
N VAL A 399 15.35 10.06 11.51
CA VAL A 399 14.07 10.74 11.68
C VAL A 399 14.25 12.19 12.07
N TYR A 400 13.55 13.09 11.39
CA TYR A 400 13.34 14.47 11.79
C TYR A 400 11.91 14.68 12.26
N MET A 401 11.75 15.42 13.37
CA MET A 401 10.45 15.87 13.86
C MET A 401 10.52 17.36 14.17
N ASN A 402 9.68 18.15 13.50
CA ASN A 402 9.48 19.56 13.80
C ASN A 402 8.21 19.77 14.64
N LEU A 403 8.36 20.50 15.72
CA LEU A 403 7.27 21.02 16.53
C LEU A 403 7.18 22.52 16.25
N HIS A 404 6.22 22.94 15.42
CA HIS A 404 5.96 24.37 15.20
C HIS A 404 5.11 24.94 16.33
N THR A 405 5.42 26.13 16.78
CA THR A 405 4.78 26.74 17.92
C THR A 405 4.18 28.10 17.61
N ILE A 406 3.10 28.42 18.31
CA ILE A 406 2.48 29.75 18.32
C ILE A 406 2.60 30.36 19.70
N GLU A 407 2.44 31.69 19.77
CA GLU A 407 2.40 32.41 21.05
C GLU A 407 1.12 32.07 21.81
N LYS A 408 1.22 32.07 23.17
CA LYS A 408 0.05 31.80 24.01
C LYS A 408 -1.13 32.71 23.70
N ALA A 409 -0.87 33.95 23.30
CA ALA A 409 -1.90 34.94 22.99
C ALA A 409 -2.73 34.57 21.73
N ASP A 410 -2.19 33.71 20.86
CA ASP A 410 -2.83 33.25 19.63
C ASP A 410 -3.58 31.93 19.84
N VAL A 411 -3.54 31.34 21.04
CA VAL A 411 -4.23 30.09 21.38
C VAL A 411 -5.65 30.39 21.85
N GLU A 412 -6.62 29.98 21.06
CA GLU A 412 -8.04 30.05 21.38
C GLU A 412 -8.52 28.79 22.10
N HIS A 413 -8.01 27.61 21.67
CA HIS A 413 -8.33 26.31 22.26
C HIS A 413 -7.09 25.47 22.49
N GLU A 414 -6.98 24.89 23.68
CA GLU A 414 -5.95 23.88 23.95
C GLU A 414 -6.41 22.52 23.44
N ALA A 415 -5.62 21.92 22.54
CA ALA A 415 -5.87 20.59 22.03
C ALA A 415 -5.63 19.52 23.10
N LYS A 416 -6.39 18.43 22.99
CA LYS A 416 -6.27 17.21 23.79
C LYS A 416 -6.09 16.02 22.86
N ILE A 417 -5.35 15.02 23.31
CA ILE A 417 -5.12 13.79 22.55
C ILE A 417 -6.21 12.77 22.84
N ILE A 418 -6.70 12.13 21.78
CA ILE A 418 -7.48 10.90 21.85
C ILE A 418 -6.51 9.73 21.89
N ASN A 419 -6.65 8.88 22.89
CA ASN A 419 -5.97 7.61 23.03
C ASN A 419 -6.97 6.60 23.62
N PHE A 420 -7.82 6.06 22.74
CA PHE A 420 -8.81 5.06 23.10
C PHE A 420 -8.28 3.68 22.73
N ASN A 421 -7.98 2.85 23.72
CA ASN A 421 -7.34 1.56 23.51
C ASN A 421 -8.07 0.43 24.25
N SER A 422 -7.86 -0.79 23.79
CA SER A 422 -8.27 -2.01 24.47
C SER A 422 -7.11 -2.99 24.49
N THR A 423 -6.80 -3.49 25.67
CA THR A 423 -5.86 -4.62 25.88
C THR A 423 -6.58 -5.96 26.03
N ASP A 424 -7.90 -5.95 25.99
CA ASP A 424 -8.74 -7.15 26.10
C ASP A 424 -8.93 -7.75 24.71
N ILE A 425 -7.87 -8.38 24.23
CA ILE A 425 -7.79 -9.03 22.91
C ILE A 425 -7.50 -10.50 23.10
N GLU A 426 -8.36 -11.34 22.56
CA GLU A 426 -8.20 -12.80 22.49
C GLU A 426 -8.79 -13.28 21.16
N LEU A 427 -7.93 -13.64 20.22
CA LEU A 427 -8.28 -14.05 18.87
C LEU A 427 -8.01 -15.55 18.71
N PRO A 428 -9.05 -16.40 18.71
CA PRO A 428 -8.89 -17.83 18.52
C PRO A 428 -8.22 -18.18 17.19
N PRO A 429 -7.48 -19.31 17.11
CA PRO A 429 -6.81 -19.74 15.89
C PRO A 429 -7.80 -20.00 14.75
N ASN A 430 -7.35 -19.74 13.51
CA ASN A 430 -8.08 -19.98 12.26
C ASN A 430 -9.49 -19.40 12.26
N LYS A 431 -9.63 -18.15 12.77
CA LYS A 431 -10.95 -17.52 12.95
C LYS A 431 -10.94 -16.02 12.70
N ILE A 432 -11.99 -15.56 12.00
CA ILE A 432 -12.32 -14.14 11.93
C ILE A 432 -13.09 -13.75 13.19
N THR A 433 -12.60 -12.73 13.90
CA THR A 433 -13.17 -12.24 15.16
C THR A 433 -13.35 -10.72 15.09
N THR A 434 -14.53 -10.23 15.44
CA THR A 434 -14.75 -8.79 15.61
C THR A 434 -14.83 -8.44 17.09
N LEU A 435 -13.95 -7.57 17.56
CA LEU A 435 -13.98 -7.02 18.90
C LEU A 435 -14.60 -5.62 18.87
N THR A 436 -15.26 -5.26 19.96
CA THR A 436 -15.95 -3.97 20.09
C THR A 436 -15.60 -3.34 21.44
N ARG A 437 -15.31 -2.02 21.42
CA ARG A 437 -15.05 -1.26 22.64
C ARG A 437 -15.71 0.11 22.58
N ASP A 438 -16.41 0.46 23.65
CA ASP A 438 -17.18 1.69 23.78
C ASP A 438 -16.46 2.70 24.70
N PHE A 439 -16.38 3.96 24.23
CA PHE A 439 -15.82 5.09 24.97
C PHE A 439 -16.83 6.23 25.03
N ARG A 440 -17.32 6.53 26.24
CA ARG A 440 -18.29 7.59 26.45
C ARG A 440 -17.59 8.94 26.54
N ALA A 441 -18.02 9.89 25.72
CA ALA A 441 -17.52 11.27 25.75
C ALA A 441 -17.92 11.96 27.08
N THR A 442 -16.94 12.38 27.87
CA THR A 442 -17.15 13.08 29.16
C THR A 442 -17.35 14.58 28.98
N GLU A 443 -16.98 15.12 27.85
CA GLU A 443 -17.13 16.51 27.43
C GLU A 443 -17.51 16.57 25.95
N LYS A 444 -17.85 17.73 25.41
CA LYS A 444 -18.00 17.93 23.96
C LYS A 444 -16.61 17.86 23.33
N MET A 445 -16.47 17.09 22.29
CA MET A 445 -15.23 16.92 21.54
C MET A 445 -15.40 17.48 20.12
N ASN A 446 -14.61 18.48 19.77
CA ASN A 446 -14.47 18.95 18.39
C ASN A 446 -13.23 18.25 17.82
N ILE A 447 -13.45 17.07 17.22
CA ILE A 447 -12.37 16.18 16.74
C ILE A 447 -11.90 16.69 15.39
N PHE A 448 -10.60 16.97 15.27
CA PHE A 448 -10.00 17.45 14.02
C PHE A 448 -9.02 16.46 13.39
N GLN A 449 -8.67 15.37 14.11
CA GLN A 449 -7.82 14.30 13.60
C GLN A 449 -8.19 12.96 14.19
N LEU A 450 -8.21 11.90 13.38
CA LEU A 450 -8.32 10.50 13.80
C LEU A 450 -7.41 9.61 12.95
N PHE A 451 -6.84 8.59 13.58
CA PHE A 451 -6.18 7.45 12.91
C PHE A 451 -6.14 6.24 13.85
N SER A 452 -6.11 5.04 13.28
CA SER A 452 -6.06 3.79 14.04
C SER A 452 -4.62 3.31 14.21
N HIS A 453 -4.42 2.40 15.16
CA HIS A 453 -3.24 1.56 15.27
C HIS A 453 -3.66 0.15 15.68
N SER A 454 -3.22 -0.81 14.92
CA SER A 454 -3.43 -2.25 15.10
C SER A 454 -2.30 -3.01 14.41
N HIS A 455 -2.35 -4.35 14.38
CA HIS A 455 -1.31 -5.15 13.77
C HIS A 455 -1.84 -6.04 12.64
N GLU A 456 -1.03 -6.98 12.16
CA GLU A 456 -1.19 -7.69 10.89
C GLU A 456 -2.47 -8.56 10.75
N LYS A 457 -3.12 -8.92 11.85
CA LYS A 457 -4.37 -9.68 11.78
C LYS A 457 -5.59 -8.78 11.55
N THR A 458 -5.43 -7.46 11.67
CA THR A 458 -6.53 -6.51 11.47
C THR A 458 -6.89 -6.39 9.99
N VAL A 459 -8.14 -6.64 9.66
CA VAL A 459 -8.71 -6.51 8.31
C VAL A 459 -9.70 -5.35 8.16
N GLU A 460 -10.24 -4.86 9.26
CA GLU A 460 -11.02 -3.63 9.32
C GLU A 460 -10.91 -2.99 10.71
N PHE A 461 -10.65 -1.70 10.75
CA PHE A 461 -10.77 -0.88 11.94
C PHE A 461 -11.82 0.21 11.68
N ARG A 462 -12.94 0.15 12.38
CA ARG A 462 -14.10 1.03 12.21
C ARG A 462 -14.37 1.79 13.49
N VAL A 463 -14.70 3.07 13.37
CA VAL A 463 -15.12 3.92 14.49
C VAL A 463 -16.46 4.55 14.15
N GLU A 464 -17.40 4.41 15.04
CA GLU A 464 -18.77 4.91 14.84
C GLU A 464 -19.35 5.51 16.13
N ILE A 465 -20.40 6.30 15.99
CA ILE A 465 -21.23 6.68 17.14
C ILE A 465 -22.10 5.47 17.53
N ALA A 466 -22.21 5.19 18.82
CA ALA A 466 -23.06 4.13 19.34
C ALA A 466 -24.24 4.70 20.13
N GLY A 467 -25.42 4.28 19.73
CA GLY A 467 -26.69 4.65 20.37
C GLY A 467 -27.20 6.05 20.01
N GLY A 468 -28.43 6.32 20.38
CA GLY A 468 -29.12 7.58 20.08
C GLY A 468 -29.48 7.72 18.61
N ASN A 469 -29.73 8.98 18.19
CA ASN A 469 -30.17 9.29 16.83
C ASN A 469 -29.04 9.20 15.77
N ARG A 470 -27.80 9.06 16.22
CA ARG A 470 -26.59 8.95 15.37
C ARG A 470 -26.00 7.55 15.42
N ASP A 471 -26.74 6.56 15.90
CA ASP A 471 -26.25 5.18 15.99
C ASP A 471 -25.81 4.66 14.63
N GLY A 472 -24.58 4.14 14.57
CA GLY A 472 -23.95 3.66 13.35
C GLY A 472 -23.33 4.74 12.44
N GLU A 473 -23.39 6.02 12.83
CA GLU A 473 -22.71 7.09 12.07
C GLU A 473 -21.20 6.87 12.07
N LEU A 474 -20.62 6.70 10.88
CA LEU A 474 -19.20 6.45 10.69
C LEU A 474 -18.38 7.71 11.00
N LEU A 475 -17.37 7.57 11.83
CA LEU A 475 -16.40 8.61 12.12
C LEU A 475 -15.04 8.35 11.46
N TYR A 476 -14.66 7.06 11.34
CA TYR A 476 -13.38 6.65 10.79
C TYR A 476 -13.45 5.19 10.32
N ILE A 477 -12.71 4.86 9.26
CA ILE A 477 -12.51 3.49 8.82
C ILE A 477 -11.12 3.32 8.22
N SER A 478 -10.47 2.19 8.53
CA SER A 478 -9.24 1.73 7.90
C SER A 478 -9.33 0.25 7.58
N TYR A 479 -8.74 -0.15 6.46
CA TYR A 479 -8.49 -1.54 6.09
C TYR A 479 -6.98 -1.84 6.06
N ASP A 480 -6.15 -0.82 6.29
CA ASP A 480 -4.70 -0.89 6.28
C ASP A 480 -4.18 -0.76 7.72
N TRP A 481 -3.60 -1.83 8.24
CA TRP A 481 -3.02 -1.84 9.57
C TRP A 481 -1.60 -1.24 9.60
N GLU A 482 -0.86 -1.36 8.48
CA GLU A 482 0.53 -0.91 8.38
C GLU A 482 0.60 0.60 8.13
N HIS A 483 -0.28 1.12 7.25
CA HIS A 483 -0.36 2.55 6.91
C HIS A 483 -1.80 3.07 7.03
N PRO A 484 -2.37 3.11 8.25
CA PRO A 484 -3.74 3.57 8.43
C PRO A 484 -3.89 5.04 8.03
N PRO A 485 -5.00 5.41 7.37
CA PRO A 485 -5.24 6.78 6.96
C PRO A 485 -5.28 7.72 8.16
N VAL A 486 -4.60 8.87 8.05
CA VAL A 486 -4.68 9.96 9.03
C VAL A 486 -5.74 10.94 8.53
N MET A 487 -6.95 10.82 9.09
CA MET A 487 -8.08 11.65 8.72
C MET A 487 -8.02 13.02 9.38
N LYS A 488 -8.18 14.07 8.57
CA LYS A 488 -8.29 15.47 9.00
C LYS A 488 -9.72 15.94 8.80
N PHE A 489 -10.26 16.68 9.73
CA PHE A 489 -11.63 17.17 9.67
C PHE A 489 -11.68 18.69 9.77
N ASP A 490 -12.14 19.32 8.68
CA ASP A 490 -12.43 20.75 8.60
C ASP A 490 -13.79 20.94 7.88
N PRO A 491 -14.86 21.31 8.60
CA PRO A 491 -14.91 21.58 10.06
C PRO A 491 -14.74 20.31 10.91
N PRO A 492 -14.32 20.45 12.20
CA PRO A 492 -14.17 19.33 13.09
C PRO A 492 -15.42 18.49 13.29
N LEU A 493 -15.27 17.17 13.42
CA LEU A 493 -16.34 16.27 13.83
C LEU A 493 -16.77 16.55 15.26
N VAL A 494 -18.07 16.75 15.45
CA VAL A 494 -18.61 17.03 16.78
C VAL A 494 -19.15 15.76 17.43
N VAL A 495 -18.54 15.35 18.54
CA VAL A 495 -19.10 14.35 19.46
C VAL A 495 -19.57 15.05 20.72
N LYS A 496 -20.87 14.95 21.04
CA LYS A 496 -21.47 15.63 22.17
C LYS A 496 -21.14 14.91 23.48
N ARG A 497 -21.09 15.64 24.57
CA ARG A 497 -20.98 15.04 25.90
C ARG A 497 -22.08 14.00 26.11
N GLY A 498 -21.67 12.79 26.48
CA GLY A 498 -22.57 11.67 26.76
C GLY A 498 -22.82 10.76 25.56
N GLU A 499 -22.47 11.16 24.32
CA GLU A 499 -22.42 10.25 23.19
C GLU A 499 -21.29 9.21 23.39
N THR A 500 -21.43 8.09 22.73
CA THR A 500 -20.46 6.98 22.81
C THR A 500 -19.76 6.81 21.47
N ILE A 501 -18.44 6.83 21.48
CA ILE A 501 -17.60 6.43 20.36
C ILE A 501 -17.35 4.93 20.49
N ARG A 502 -17.70 4.18 19.46
CA ARG A 502 -17.50 2.73 19.38
C ARG A 502 -16.40 2.39 18.42
N LEU A 503 -15.39 1.68 18.91
CA LEU A 503 -14.39 1.03 18.10
C LEU A 503 -14.85 -0.39 17.78
N LYS A 504 -14.74 -0.78 16.51
CA LYS A 504 -14.92 -2.15 16.04
C LYS A 504 -13.69 -2.54 15.24
N ALA A 505 -12.93 -3.52 15.68
CA ALA A 505 -11.82 -4.08 14.93
C ALA A 505 -12.15 -5.53 14.55
N THR A 506 -12.05 -5.83 13.27
CA THR A 506 -12.21 -7.18 12.74
C THR A 506 -10.82 -7.71 12.41
N TYR A 507 -10.52 -8.88 12.96
CA TYR A 507 -9.26 -9.57 12.84
C TYR A 507 -9.46 -10.91 12.12
N ASP A 508 -8.53 -11.27 11.27
CA ASP A 508 -8.45 -12.59 10.66
C ASP A 508 -7.20 -13.31 11.21
N ASN A 509 -7.38 -14.13 12.22
CA ASN A 509 -6.29 -14.92 12.76
C ASN A 509 -6.16 -16.22 11.97
N TRP A 510 -5.26 -16.23 10.99
CA TRP A 510 -4.96 -17.40 10.15
C TRP A 510 -3.93 -18.36 10.77
N THR A 511 -3.46 -18.08 11.99
CA THR A 511 -2.48 -18.92 12.67
C THR A 511 -3.14 -20.04 13.47
N ASP A 512 -2.36 -21.05 13.84
CA ASP A 512 -2.81 -22.16 14.69
C ASP A 512 -2.77 -21.83 16.19
N GLU A 513 -2.39 -20.60 16.55
CA GLU A 513 -2.27 -20.13 17.92
C GLU A 513 -3.28 -19.02 18.24
N THR A 514 -3.64 -18.91 19.52
CA THR A 514 -4.43 -17.77 20.00
C THR A 514 -3.54 -16.52 20.04
N VAL A 515 -3.95 -15.46 19.35
CA VAL A 515 -3.27 -14.15 19.39
C VAL A 515 -3.90 -13.27 20.45
N THR A 516 -3.08 -12.60 21.23
CA THR A 516 -3.49 -11.71 22.33
C THR A 516 -2.89 -10.31 22.15
N PHE A 517 -3.24 -9.40 23.07
CA PHE A 517 -2.60 -8.08 23.11
C PHE A 517 -1.08 -8.20 23.32
N GLY A 518 -0.31 -7.48 22.50
CA GLY A 518 1.15 -7.42 22.64
C GLY A 518 1.77 -6.35 21.73
N LEU A 519 3.08 -6.23 21.79
CA LEU A 519 3.85 -5.16 21.14
C LEU A 519 4.42 -5.56 19.76
N ARG A 520 4.52 -6.86 19.48
CA ARG A 520 5.06 -7.34 18.20
C ARG A 520 4.01 -7.24 17.11
N SER A 521 4.42 -7.07 15.88
CA SER A 521 3.51 -7.06 14.72
C SER A 521 2.69 -8.36 14.58
N THR A 522 3.19 -9.47 15.14
CA THR A 522 2.50 -10.77 15.21
C THR A 522 1.47 -10.88 16.34
N ASP A 523 1.58 -10.04 17.38
CA ASP A 523 0.55 -9.85 18.42
C ASP A 523 -0.56 -8.94 17.88
N GLU A 524 -1.49 -8.46 18.71
CA GLU A 524 -2.52 -7.52 18.25
C GLU A 524 -2.74 -6.33 19.17
N MET A 525 -3.19 -5.22 18.56
CA MET A 525 -3.60 -4.00 19.21
C MET A 525 -4.96 -3.49 18.70
N MET A 526 -5.62 -2.66 19.52
CA MET A 526 -6.86 -1.97 19.19
C MET A 526 -6.79 -0.56 19.77
N ILE A 527 -6.27 0.40 19.00
CA ILE A 527 -6.04 1.76 19.48
C ILE A 527 -6.57 2.76 18.46
N LEU A 528 -7.36 3.73 18.94
CA LEU A 528 -7.72 4.93 18.19
C LEU A 528 -6.93 6.11 18.74
N PHE A 529 -6.12 6.71 17.90
CA PHE A 529 -5.46 7.97 18.16
C PHE A 529 -6.18 9.13 17.47
N GLY A 530 -5.93 10.32 17.96
CA GLY A 530 -6.44 11.53 17.36
C GLY A 530 -6.25 12.76 18.23
N ALA A 531 -6.85 13.85 17.78
CA ALA A 531 -6.81 15.10 18.52
C ALA A 531 -8.15 15.84 18.43
N TYR A 532 -8.50 16.52 19.52
CA TYR A 532 -9.72 17.31 19.64
C TYR A 532 -9.49 18.52 20.55
N TYR A 533 -10.41 19.45 20.52
CA TYR A 533 -10.49 20.48 21.55
C TYR A 533 -11.91 20.50 22.16
N ALA A 534 -12.00 20.85 23.42
CA ALA A 534 -13.26 21.12 24.10
C ALA A 534 -13.64 22.60 23.93
N ASP A 535 -14.94 22.91 24.02
CA ASP A 535 -15.42 24.32 24.04
C ASP A 535 -15.11 24.96 25.37
#